data_09e1445d404b648ccd3dc95aac26f3c6
#
_entry.id   09e1445d404b648ccd3dc95aac26f3c6
#
_cell.length_a   1.000
_cell.length_b   1.000
_cell.length_c   1.000
_cell.angle_alpha   90.00
_cell.angle_beta   90.00
_cell.angle_gamma   90.00
#
_symmetry.space_group_name_H-M   'P 1'
#
loop_
_entity.id
_entity.type
_entity.pdbx_description
1 polymer ?
#
loop_
_entity_poly.entity_id
_entity_poly.type
_entity_poly.pdbx_seq_one_letter_code
_entity_poly.pdbx_strand_id
1 'polypeptide(L)'
;KFLGIKKKAMNPTSLLRFLDFQRAYKTDYELEQLRAANQLAAVGHKAARNCFLDGGNEYQIHMAFLTACDILEEESPYTNIVALDEKSAILHYQQKRRESADQSRVLLIDAGCRINGYASDITRTWAKDTVPLVFKDLLKGMQDLEQQLVNLVKPGLAYLEIHSEALAGVANLLIALGICHGTSEELIRNKLPQCFLPHGIGHLLGIQVHDVGGHQTDVAGNKSEPPQHSPALRNTRVLAENMVFTIEPGCYFIPLLLEPLRSKSKGVLINWTLVDELYHCGGIRIEDNVRVTQDGFENLTQQLV
;
A
#
# COMPACT_ATOMS: atom_id res chain seq x y z
N LYS A 1 44.48 2.00 4.06
CA LYS A 1 44.69 1.34 2.74
C LYS A 1 44.32 -0.14 2.92
N PHE A 2 43.03 -0.45 2.91
CA PHE A 2 42.57 -1.84 2.95
C PHE A 2 42.58 -2.38 1.50
N LEU A 3 43.28 -3.47 1.29
CA LEU A 3 43.24 -4.39 0.14
C LEU A 3 43.67 -3.90 -1.26
N GLY A 4 44.26 -2.71 -1.46
CA GLY A 4 44.76 -2.29 -2.77
C GLY A 4 43.72 -2.20 -3.90
N ILE A 5 42.42 -2.33 -3.58
CA ILE A 5 41.32 -2.28 -4.53
C ILE A 5 41.15 -0.86 -5.04
N LYS A 6 41.22 -0.67 -6.36
CA LYS A 6 40.98 0.63 -6.99
C LYS A 6 39.52 1.08 -6.71
N LYS A 7 39.30 2.34 -6.34
CA LYS A 7 37.96 2.92 -6.07
C LYS A 7 36.94 2.61 -7.18
N LYS A 8 37.37 2.50 -8.46
CA LYS A 8 36.56 2.09 -9.61
C LYS A 8 36.10 0.63 -9.60
N ALA A 9 36.75 -0.23 -8.79
CA ALA A 9 36.35 -1.64 -8.65
C ALA A 9 35.45 -1.90 -7.46
N MET A 10 35.11 -0.85 -6.67
CA MET A 10 34.15 -0.91 -5.59
C MET A 10 32.77 -0.55 -6.15
N ASN A 11 31.82 -1.46 -5.99
CA ASN A 11 30.44 -1.30 -6.46
C ASN A 11 30.35 -0.94 -7.96
N PRO A 12 30.85 -1.80 -8.88
CA PRO A 12 30.79 -1.52 -10.30
C PRO A 12 29.32 -1.40 -10.76
N THR A 13 28.97 -0.28 -11.40
CA THR A 13 27.60 0.09 -11.76
C THR A 13 26.89 -1.00 -12.58
N SER A 14 27.62 -1.68 -13.49
CA SER A 14 27.05 -2.77 -14.30
C SER A 14 26.62 -3.96 -13.44
N LEU A 15 27.40 -4.33 -12.41
CA LEU A 15 27.04 -5.40 -11.48
C LEU A 15 25.84 -5.01 -10.62
N LEU A 16 25.83 -3.78 -10.09
CA LEU A 16 24.68 -3.30 -9.31
C LEU A 16 23.40 -3.32 -10.14
N ARG A 17 23.43 -2.81 -11.38
CA ARG A 17 22.28 -2.84 -12.29
C ARG A 17 21.78 -4.26 -12.56
N PHE A 18 22.70 -5.17 -12.80
CA PHE A 18 22.39 -6.60 -12.99
C PHE A 18 21.72 -7.18 -11.74
N LEU A 19 22.31 -6.97 -10.56
CA LEU A 19 21.77 -7.48 -9.29
C LEU A 19 20.41 -6.88 -8.97
N ASP A 20 20.24 -5.56 -9.13
CA ASP A 20 18.97 -4.86 -8.89
C ASP A 20 17.85 -5.39 -9.80
N PHE A 21 18.19 -5.70 -11.07
CA PHE A 21 17.23 -6.30 -12.00
C PHE A 21 16.83 -7.72 -11.58
N GLN A 22 17.80 -8.53 -11.19
CA GLN A 22 17.59 -9.94 -10.83
C GLN A 22 16.83 -10.11 -9.51
N ARG A 23 16.95 -9.17 -8.57
CA ARG A 23 16.25 -9.22 -7.27
C ARG A 23 14.73 -9.22 -7.39
N ALA A 24 14.18 -8.76 -8.51
CA ALA A 24 12.74 -8.84 -8.75
C ALA A 24 12.26 -10.30 -8.85
N TYR A 25 13.11 -11.21 -9.35
CA TYR A 25 12.79 -12.62 -9.55
C TYR A 25 13.23 -13.44 -8.34
N LYS A 26 12.28 -13.98 -7.61
CA LYS A 26 12.51 -14.70 -6.36
C LYS A 26 12.80 -16.17 -6.62
N THR A 27 13.80 -16.70 -5.92
CA THR A 27 14.05 -18.13 -5.82
C THR A 27 13.01 -18.81 -4.92
N ASP A 28 12.90 -20.13 -4.95
CA ASP A 28 12.00 -20.89 -4.08
C ASP A 28 12.28 -20.63 -2.59
N TYR A 29 13.56 -20.51 -2.20
CA TYR A 29 13.94 -20.15 -0.83
C TYR A 29 13.39 -18.77 -0.44
N GLU A 30 13.56 -17.76 -1.29
CA GLU A 30 13.05 -16.40 -1.03
C GLU A 30 11.53 -16.39 -0.90
N LEU A 31 10.83 -17.13 -1.75
CA LEU A 31 9.38 -17.27 -1.69
C LEU A 31 8.90 -17.92 -0.39
N GLU A 32 9.60 -18.92 0.12
CA GLU A 32 9.32 -19.53 1.42
C GLU A 32 9.45 -18.51 2.56
N GLN A 33 10.53 -17.68 2.56
CA GLN A 33 10.72 -16.66 3.58
C GLN A 33 9.65 -15.57 3.51
N LEU A 34 9.26 -15.13 2.31
CA LEU A 34 8.20 -14.16 2.11
C LEU A 34 6.84 -14.69 2.60
N ARG A 35 6.51 -15.96 2.33
CA ARG A 35 5.29 -16.59 2.88
C ARG A 35 5.32 -16.63 4.41
N ALA A 36 6.44 -17.04 5.00
CA ALA A 36 6.59 -17.09 6.44
C ALA A 36 6.47 -15.70 7.09
N ALA A 37 7.04 -14.66 6.47
CA ALA A 37 6.89 -13.27 6.92
C ALA A 37 5.43 -12.80 6.88
N ASN A 38 4.68 -13.12 5.82
CA ASN A 38 3.26 -12.81 5.71
C ASN A 38 2.43 -13.56 6.77
N GLN A 39 2.69 -14.85 7.00
CA GLN A 39 2.02 -15.64 8.02
C GLN A 39 2.22 -15.05 9.42
N LEU A 40 3.47 -14.66 9.75
CA LEU A 40 3.77 -14.03 11.02
C LEU A 40 3.06 -12.69 11.18
N ALA A 41 3.13 -11.81 10.17
CA ALA A 41 2.47 -10.51 10.20
C ALA A 41 0.95 -10.62 10.36
N ALA A 42 0.32 -11.63 9.76
CA ALA A 42 -1.12 -11.88 9.90
C ALA A 42 -1.55 -12.14 11.35
N VAL A 43 -0.71 -12.81 12.14
CA VAL A 43 -0.95 -13.01 13.59
C VAL A 43 -0.99 -11.66 14.30
N GLY A 44 -0.01 -10.79 14.00
CA GLY A 44 0.06 -9.43 14.55
C GLY A 44 -1.14 -8.57 14.15
N HIS A 45 -1.55 -8.61 12.89
CA HIS A 45 -2.74 -7.87 12.41
C HIS A 45 -4.01 -8.28 13.13
N LYS A 46 -4.22 -9.57 13.39
CA LYS A 46 -5.37 -10.07 14.17
C LYS A 46 -5.36 -9.54 15.60
N ALA A 47 -4.19 -9.54 16.24
CA ALA A 47 -4.03 -8.99 17.60
C ALA A 47 -4.28 -7.49 17.64
N ALA A 48 -3.73 -6.73 16.69
CA ALA A 48 -3.94 -5.30 16.55
C ALA A 48 -5.41 -4.95 16.34
N ARG A 49 -6.11 -5.67 15.44
CA ARG A 49 -7.56 -5.52 15.23
C ARG A 49 -8.35 -5.73 16.51
N ASN A 50 -8.09 -6.81 17.24
CA ASN A 50 -8.80 -7.11 18.48
C ASN A 50 -8.57 -6.01 19.52
N CYS A 51 -7.32 -5.58 19.71
CA CYS A 51 -7.00 -4.47 20.61
C CYS A 51 -7.74 -3.18 20.23
N PHE A 52 -7.87 -2.85 18.93
CA PHE A 52 -8.65 -1.71 18.46
C PHE A 52 -10.15 -1.86 18.78
N LEU A 53 -10.74 -3.03 18.56
CA LEU A 53 -12.14 -3.28 18.86
C LEU A 53 -12.44 -3.16 20.35
N ASP A 54 -11.49 -3.53 21.20
CA ASP A 54 -11.55 -3.41 22.67
C ASP A 54 -11.26 -1.97 23.17
N GLY A 55 -11.06 -0.99 22.28
CA GLY A 55 -10.86 0.42 22.62
C GLY A 55 -9.40 0.80 22.87
N GLY A 56 -8.43 -0.02 22.46
CA GLY A 56 -7.01 0.26 22.58
C GLY A 56 -6.59 1.52 21.82
N ASN A 57 -5.64 2.28 22.40
CA ASN A 57 -5.00 3.41 21.74
C ASN A 57 -3.90 2.96 20.77
N GLU A 58 -3.34 3.88 19.98
CA GLU A 58 -2.35 3.57 18.94
C GLU A 58 -1.13 2.83 19.50
N TYR A 59 -0.66 3.22 20.69
CA TYR A 59 0.46 2.54 21.34
C TYR A 59 0.10 1.10 21.74
N GLN A 60 -1.08 0.89 22.32
CA GLN A 60 -1.53 -0.45 22.74
C GLN A 60 -1.73 -1.36 21.53
N ILE A 61 -2.31 -0.84 20.45
CA ILE A 61 -2.50 -1.57 19.18
C ILE A 61 -1.14 -1.96 18.58
N HIS A 62 -0.17 -1.02 18.56
CA HIS A 62 1.18 -1.29 18.10
C HIS A 62 1.86 -2.38 18.93
N MET A 63 1.77 -2.29 20.28
CA MET A 63 2.33 -3.29 21.17
C MET A 63 1.63 -4.65 21.04
N ALA A 64 0.33 -4.69 20.77
CA ALA A 64 -0.39 -5.93 20.52
C ALA A 64 0.13 -6.63 19.25
N PHE A 65 0.42 -5.87 18.18
CA PHE A 65 1.05 -6.41 16.97
C PHE A 65 2.44 -7.01 17.28
N LEU A 66 3.33 -6.23 17.88
CA LEU A 66 4.70 -6.68 18.18
C LEU A 66 4.72 -7.90 19.10
N THR A 67 3.91 -7.88 20.17
CA THR A 67 3.83 -8.99 21.14
C THR A 67 3.30 -10.27 20.49
N ALA A 68 2.29 -10.17 19.62
CA ALA A 68 1.70 -11.32 18.95
C ALA A 68 2.65 -11.95 17.92
N CYS A 69 3.53 -11.12 17.32
CA CYS A 69 4.58 -11.58 16.41
C CYS A 69 5.85 -12.04 17.14
N ASP A 70 5.94 -11.83 18.44
CA ASP A 70 7.15 -12.11 19.27
C ASP A 70 8.40 -11.43 18.70
N ILE A 71 8.28 -10.13 18.33
CA ILE A 71 9.37 -9.32 17.77
C ILE A 71 9.56 -8.01 18.52
N LEU A 72 10.79 -7.49 18.47
CA LEU A 72 11.10 -6.12 18.86
C LEU A 72 10.80 -5.13 17.72
N GLU A 73 10.64 -3.84 18.04
CA GLU A 73 10.34 -2.82 17.01
C GLU A 73 11.47 -2.71 15.97
N GLU A 74 12.73 -2.83 16.37
CA GLU A 74 13.90 -2.82 15.48
C GLU A 74 14.01 -4.05 14.55
N GLU A 75 13.27 -5.12 14.83
CA GLU A 75 13.20 -6.31 13.99
C GLU A 75 12.13 -6.18 12.91
N SER A 76 11.23 -5.20 13.03
CA SER A 76 10.25 -4.87 11.98
C SER A 76 10.96 -4.44 10.69
N PRO A 77 10.42 -4.77 9.51
CA PRO A 77 11.02 -4.38 8.24
C PRO A 77 11.03 -2.87 8.00
N TYR A 78 10.09 -2.16 8.60
CA TYR A 78 9.92 -0.70 8.60
C TYR A 78 9.19 -0.27 9.87
N THR A 79 9.17 1.04 10.14
CA THR A 79 8.40 1.58 11.26
C THR A 79 6.90 1.46 10.98
N ASN A 80 6.22 0.62 11.74
CA ASN A 80 4.78 0.38 11.58
C ASN A 80 3.97 1.68 11.64
N ILE A 81 2.93 1.80 10.84
CA ILE A 81 1.92 2.85 10.90
C ILE A 81 0.72 2.29 11.64
N VAL A 82 0.31 2.97 12.72
CA VAL A 82 -0.92 2.68 13.46
C VAL A 82 -1.65 3.99 13.60
N ALA A 83 -2.69 4.20 12.84
CA ALA A 83 -3.40 5.48 12.74
C ALA A 83 -4.88 5.30 13.02
N LEU A 84 -5.40 6.08 13.97
CA LEU A 84 -6.81 6.10 14.32
C LEU A 84 -7.50 7.32 13.69
N ASP A 85 -8.69 7.09 13.15
CA ASP A 85 -9.61 8.11 12.62
C ASP A 85 -8.93 9.03 11.57
N GLU A 86 -9.02 10.35 11.70
CA GLU A 86 -8.48 11.33 10.75
C GLU A 86 -6.97 11.17 10.49
N LYS A 87 -6.23 10.56 11.42
CA LYS A 87 -4.79 10.32 11.26
C LYS A 87 -4.48 9.27 10.20
N SER A 88 -5.45 8.41 9.87
CA SER A 88 -5.31 7.44 8.76
C SER A 88 -5.18 8.11 7.38
N ALA A 89 -5.48 9.41 7.26
CA ALA A 89 -5.19 10.21 6.08
C ALA A 89 -3.74 10.72 6.01
N ILE A 90 -2.92 10.49 7.04
CA ILE A 90 -1.50 10.85 7.05
C ILE A 90 -0.71 9.63 6.59
N LEU A 91 -0.30 9.60 5.31
CA LEU A 91 0.25 8.40 4.65
C LEU A 91 1.42 7.74 5.38
N HIS A 92 2.27 8.53 6.06
CA HIS A 92 3.42 8.03 6.83
C HIS A 92 3.31 8.48 8.29
N TYR A 93 2.17 8.20 8.91
CA TYR A 93 1.94 8.54 10.32
C TYR A 93 2.85 7.73 11.24
N GLN A 94 3.69 8.39 12.04
CA GLN A 94 4.74 7.75 12.84
C GLN A 94 4.48 7.78 14.35
N GLN A 95 3.52 8.61 14.82
CA GLN A 95 3.20 8.68 16.24
C GLN A 95 2.45 7.42 16.68
N LYS A 96 2.61 7.04 17.92
CA LYS A 96 1.83 6.01 18.62
C LYS A 96 1.30 6.66 19.87
N ARG A 97 0.16 7.37 19.75
CA ARG A 97 -0.43 8.12 20.84
C ARG A 97 -0.93 7.21 21.94
N ARG A 98 -0.86 7.71 23.19
CA ARG A 98 -1.23 6.97 24.41
C ARG A 98 -2.50 7.48 25.08
N GLU A 99 -3.10 8.53 24.53
CA GLU A 99 -4.37 9.06 25.00
C GLU A 99 -5.48 8.03 24.78
N SER A 100 -6.57 8.14 25.57
CA SER A 100 -7.75 7.28 25.41
C SER A 100 -8.28 7.33 23.98
N ALA A 101 -8.63 6.18 23.44
CA ALA A 101 -9.13 5.99 22.09
C ALA A 101 -10.50 5.30 22.06
N ASP A 102 -11.24 5.29 23.18
CA ASP A 102 -12.52 4.59 23.32
C ASP A 102 -13.54 5.02 22.26
N GLN A 103 -13.46 6.27 21.81
CA GLN A 103 -14.34 6.85 20.79
C GLN A 103 -13.82 6.65 19.35
N SER A 104 -12.62 6.10 19.18
CA SER A 104 -12.07 5.87 17.84
C SER A 104 -12.89 4.84 17.06
N ARG A 105 -13.13 5.17 15.79
CA ARG A 105 -14.05 4.44 14.91
C ARG A 105 -13.35 3.74 13.75
N VAL A 106 -12.17 4.24 13.37
CA VAL A 106 -11.38 3.72 12.24
C VAL A 106 -9.97 3.41 12.73
N LEU A 107 -9.43 2.26 12.32
CA LEU A 107 -8.02 1.91 12.44
C LEU A 107 -7.47 1.63 11.04
N LEU A 108 -6.41 2.32 10.66
CA LEU A 108 -5.52 1.91 9.58
C LEU A 108 -4.20 1.46 10.23
N ILE A 109 -3.81 0.22 9.98
CA ILE A 109 -2.50 -0.31 10.37
C ILE A 109 -1.77 -0.81 9.13
N ASP A 110 -0.53 -0.35 8.97
CA ASP A 110 0.42 -0.77 7.97
C ASP A 110 1.64 -1.28 8.72
N ALA A 111 1.80 -2.60 8.72
CA ALA A 111 2.77 -3.29 9.55
C ALA A 111 3.20 -4.62 8.91
N GLY A 112 4.47 -4.92 9.00
CA GLY A 112 5.06 -6.13 8.46
C GLY A 112 5.99 -6.84 9.43
N CYS A 113 6.38 -8.04 9.05
CA CYS A 113 7.40 -8.85 9.73
C CYS A 113 8.56 -9.16 8.81
N ARG A 114 9.68 -9.61 9.38
CA ARG A 114 10.86 -10.02 8.62
C ARG A 114 11.28 -11.41 9.04
N ILE A 115 11.47 -12.32 8.08
CA ILE A 115 11.99 -13.67 8.30
C ILE A 115 13.25 -13.85 7.43
N ASN A 116 14.37 -14.15 8.06
CA ASN A 116 15.66 -14.36 7.40
C ASN A 116 16.04 -13.22 6.42
N GLY A 117 15.65 -11.97 6.75
CA GLY A 117 15.92 -10.78 5.95
C GLY A 117 14.83 -10.42 4.95
N TYR A 118 13.85 -11.27 4.67
CA TYR A 118 12.75 -11.03 3.73
C TYR A 118 11.54 -10.45 4.43
N ALA A 119 10.96 -9.39 3.86
CA ALA A 119 9.90 -8.60 4.46
C ALA A 119 8.51 -9.00 3.95
N SER A 120 7.50 -8.87 4.81
CA SER A 120 6.11 -8.64 4.40
C SER A 120 5.77 -7.17 4.54
N ASP A 121 4.77 -6.72 3.77
CA ASP A 121 4.22 -5.37 3.80
C ASP A 121 2.71 -5.46 3.68
N ILE A 122 2.00 -5.17 4.76
CA ILE A 122 0.55 -5.42 4.84
C ILE A 122 -0.14 -4.21 5.45
N THR A 123 -1.12 -3.68 4.72
CA THR A 123 -2.02 -2.67 5.28
C THR A 123 -3.44 -3.21 5.37
N ARG A 124 -4.09 -2.94 6.50
CA ARG A 124 -5.52 -3.17 6.72
C ARG A 124 -6.18 -1.96 7.34
N THR A 125 -7.40 -1.71 6.91
CA THR A 125 -8.29 -0.73 7.53
C THR A 125 -9.49 -1.45 8.11
N TRP A 126 -9.82 -1.14 9.36
CA TRP A 126 -11.03 -1.63 10.05
C TRP A 126 -11.85 -0.45 10.54
N ALA A 127 -13.16 -0.64 10.55
CA ALA A 127 -14.12 0.36 11.02
C ALA A 127 -15.10 -0.27 12.00
N LYS A 128 -15.41 0.46 13.09
CA LYS A 128 -16.50 0.11 14.02
C LYS A 128 -17.86 0.47 13.41
N ASP A 129 -18.93 -0.05 13.99
CA ASP A 129 -20.28 0.18 13.47
C ASP A 129 -20.76 1.64 13.53
N THR A 130 -20.08 2.47 14.27
CA THR A 130 -20.40 3.90 14.48
C THR A 130 -19.91 4.84 13.37
N VAL A 131 -19.15 4.36 12.36
CA VAL A 131 -18.77 5.19 11.20
C VAL A 131 -19.98 5.45 10.28
N PRO A 132 -19.95 6.54 9.47
CA PRO A 132 -20.96 6.75 8.44
C PRO A 132 -21.10 5.56 7.50
N LEU A 133 -22.34 5.25 7.07
CA LEU A 133 -22.60 4.12 6.18
C LEU A 133 -21.77 4.21 4.88
N VAL A 134 -21.65 5.41 4.32
CA VAL A 134 -20.86 5.65 3.10
C VAL A 134 -19.38 5.28 3.30
N PHE A 135 -18.82 5.43 4.52
CA PHE A 135 -17.45 4.99 4.80
C PHE A 135 -17.33 3.47 4.85
N LYS A 136 -18.34 2.77 5.41
CA LYS A 136 -18.38 1.30 5.39
C LYS A 136 -18.45 0.76 3.96
N ASP A 137 -19.31 1.37 3.14
CA ASP A 137 -19.48 0.99 1.73
C ASP A 137 -18.20 1.29 0.93
N LEU A 138 -17.53 2.41 1.23
CA LEU A 138 -16.23 2.74 0.63
C LEU A 138 -15.16 1.73 1.05
N LEU A 139 -15.09 1.36 2.32
CA LEU A 139 -14.14 0.34 2.82
C LEU A 139 -14.38 -1.00 2.13
N LYS A 140 -15.63 -1.44 2.03
CA LYS A 140 -15.98 -2.66 1.30
C LYS A 140 -15.62 -2.57 -0.18
N GLY A 141 -15.93 -1.44 -0.82
CA GLY A 141 -15.59 -1.20 -2.22
C GLY A 141 -14.07 -1.18 -2.47
N MET A 142 -13.27 -0.65 -1.53
CA MET A 142 -11.81 -0.68 -1.62
C MET A 142 -11.24 -2.09 -1.46
N GLN A 143 -11.82 -2.92 -0.59
CA GLN A 143 -11.47 -4.35 -0.47
C GLN A 143 -11.78 -5.11 -1.76
N ASP A 144 -12.94 -4.87 -2.34
CA ASP A 144 -13.35 -5.50 -3.60
C ASP A 144 -12.46 -5.02 -4.78
N LEU A 145 -12.08 -3.74 -4.79
CA LEU A 145 -11.16 -3.18 -5.79
C LEU A 145 -9.77 -3.82 -5.68
N GLU A 146 -9.23 -3.93 -4.46
CA GLU A 146 -7.94 -4.59 -4.25
C GLU A 146 -7.95 -6.02 -4.82
N GLN A 147 -8.98 -6.81 -4.50
CA GLN A 147 -9.16 -8.17 -5.05
C GLN A 147 -9.24 -8.19 -6.59
N GLN A 148 -9.95 -7.22 -7.19
CA GLN A 148 -10.04 -7.09 -8.63
C GLN A 148 -8.67 -6.81 -9.24
N LEU A 149 -7.86 -5.92 -8.63
CA LEU A 149 -6.51 -5.60 -9.09
C LEU A 149 -5.56 -6.80 -9.00
N VAL A 150 -5.63 -7.55 -7.90
CA VAL A 150 -4.87 -8.80 -7.73
C VAL A 150 -5.25 -9.82 -8.81
N ASN A 151 -6.52 -9.96 -9.13
CA ASN A 151 -7.01 -10.88 -10.15
C ASN A 151 -6.54 -10.54 -11.59
N LEU A 152 -6.05 -9.32 -11.83
CA LEU A 152 -5.44 -8.96 -13.12
C LEU A 152 -4.03 -9.52 -13.29
N VAL A 153 -3.36 -9.87 -12.20
CA VAL A 153 -1.94 -10.23 -12.19
C VAL A 153 -1.69 -11.51 -12.98
N LYS A 154 -0.83 -11.38 -13.98
CA LYS A 154 -0.34 -12.51 -14.80
C LYS A 154 0.95 -12.10 -15.50
N PRO A 155 1.77 -13.06 -15.96
CA PRO A 155 2.95 -12.76 -16.77
C PRO A 155 2.58 -11.95 -18.02
N GLY A 156 3.42 -10.98 -18.37
CA GLY A 156 3.25 -10.13 -19.55
C GLY A 156 2.40 -8.87 -19.33
N LEU A 157 1.65 -8.75 -18.23
CA LEU A 157 0.93 -7.52 -17.89
C LEU A 157 1.90 -6.43 -17.46
N ALA A 158 1.73 -5.20 -17.91
CA ALA A 158 2.49 -4.08 -17.37
C ALA A 158 1.90 -3.64 -16.02
N TYR A 159 2.76 -3.44 -15.00
CA TYR A 159 2.29 -2.99 -13.68
C TYR A 159 1.57 -1.62 -13.74
N LEU A 160 1.92 -0.81 -14.72
CA LEU A 160 1.24 0.46 -15.00
C LEU A 160 -0.25 0.27 -15.36
N GLU A 161 -0.63 -0.84 -15.97
CA GLU A 161 -2.04 -1.14 -16.28
C GLU A 161 -2.82 -1.36 -14.99
N ILE A 162 -2.25 -2.10 -14.00
CA ILE A 162 -2.87 -2.28 -12.69
C ILE A 162 -3.07 -0.91 -11.99
N HIS A 163 -2.06 -0.02 -12.08
CA HIS A 163 -2.18 1.33 -11.52
C HIS A 163 -3.29 2.15 -12.20
N SER A 164 -3.43 2.05 -13.50
CA SER A 164 -4.48 2.74 -14.25
C SER A 164 -5.87 2.22 -13.88
N GLU A 165 -6.03 0.90 -13.75
CA GLU A 165 -7.27 0.27 -13.30
C GLU A 165 -7.61 0.66 -11.84
N ALA A 166 -6.61 0.81 -10.97
CA ALA A 166 -6.85 1.30 -9.61
C ALA A 166 -7.42 2.72 -9.60
N LEU A 167 -6.87 3.64 -10.40
CA LEU A 167 -7.40 5.00 -10.52
C LEU A 167 -8.83 5.02 -11.09
N ALA A 168 -9.12 4.17 -12.08
CA ALA A 168 -10.47 4.00 -12.64
C ALA A 168 -11.43 3.42 -11.59
N GLY A 169 -11.00 2.41 -10.84
CA GLY A 169 -11.78 1.81 -9.75
C GLY A 169 -12.10 2.82 -8.65
N VAL A 170 -11.12 3.63 -8.22
CA VAL A 170 -11.36 4.72 -7.26
C VAL A 170 -12.36 5.73 -7.82
N ALA A 171 -12.23 6.16 -9.10
CA ALA A 171 -13.20 7.07 -9.73
C ALA A 171 -14.63 6.49 -9.69
N ASN A 172 -14.78 5.22 -10.03
CA ASN A 172 -16.08 4.53 -10.01
C ASN A 172 -16.68 4.46 -8.60
N LEU A 173 -15.86 4.15 -7.58
CA LEU A 173 -16.31 4.12 -6.18
C LEU A 173 -16.75 5.51 -5.70
N LEU A 174 -15.97 6.56 -5.99
CA LEU A 174 -16.30 7.93 -5.63
C LEU A 174 -17.65 8.37 -6.21
N ILE A 175 -17.96 7.96 -7.47
CA ILE A 175 -19.25 8.26 -8.12
C ILE A 175 -20.38 7.41 -7.52
N ALA A 176 -20.17 6.10 -7.42
CA ALA A 176 -21.20 5.17 -6.94
C ALA A 176 -21.68 5.51 -5.51
N LEU A 177 -20.79 6.06 -4.68
CA LEU A 177 -21.08 6.46 -3.30
C LEU A 177 -21.48 7.94 -3.16
N GLY A 178 -21.62 8.67 -4.27
CA GLY A 178 -21.99 10.07 -4.26
C GLY A 178 -20.95 11.03 -3.65
N ILE A 179 -19.71 10.57 -3.50
CA ILE A 179 -18.58 11.40 -3.03
C ILE A 179 -18.14 12.35 -4.14
N CYS A 180 -18.25 11.91 -5.39
CA CYS A 180 -18.07 12.74 -6.57
C CYS A 180 -19.26 12.60 -7.53
N HIS A 181 -19.40 13.58 -8.44
CA HIS A 181 -20.40 13.63 -9.48
C HIS A 181 -19.75 13.54 -10.86
N GLY A 182 -20.53 13.21 -11.90
CA GLY A 182 -20.06 13.12 -13.29
C GLY A 182 -19.77 11.68 -13.71
N THR A 183 -18.88 11.49 -14.68
CA THR A 183 -18.47 10.17 -15.18
C THR A 183 -17.04 9.83 -14.77
N SER A 184 -16.70 8.54 -14.79
CA SER A 184 -15.34 8.07 -14.47
C SER A 184 -14.29 8.73 -15.37
N GLU A 185 -14.58 8.85 -16.68
CA GLU A 185 -13.70 9.49 -17.65
C GLU A 185 -13.50 10.98 -17.34
N GLU A 186 -14.55 11.65 -16.84
CA GLU A 186 -14.47 13.04 -16.44
C GLU A 186 -13.60 13.21 -15.19
N LEU A 187 -13.76 12.36 -14.19
CA LEU A 187 -12.91 12.36 -12.99
C LEU A 187 -11.45 12.09 -13.34
N ILE A 188 -11.17 11.08 -14.18
CA ILE A 188 -9.81 10.72 -14.61
C ILE A 188 -9.17 11.88 -15.39
N ARG A 189 -9.89 12.48 -16.36
CA ARG A 189 -9.42 13.63 -17.14
C ARG A 189 -9.06 14.83 -16.26
N ASN A 190 -9.83 15.04 -15.19
CA ASN A 190 -9.60 16.10 -14.20
C ASN A 190 -8.57 15.72 -13.12
N LYS A 191 -8.00 14.50 -13.18
CA LYS A 191 -7.05 13.95 -12.17
C LYS A 191 -7.60 14.03 -10.76
N LEU A 192 -8.90 13.78 -10.58
CA LEU A 192 -9.54 13.74 -9.26
C LEU A 192 -9.19 12.46 -8.50
N PRO A 193 -9.15 11.26 -9.10
CA PRO A 193 -8.75 10.06 -8.37
C PRO A 193 -7.40 10.20 -7.68
N GLN A 194 -6.42 10.86 -8.30
CA GLN A 194 -5.11 11.11 -7.71
C GLN A 194 -5.14 12.06 -6.50
N CYS A 195 -6.22 12.82 -6.30
CA CYS A 195 -6.38 13.65 -5.09
C CYS A 195 -6.84 12.80 -3.91
N PHE A 196 -7.50 11.66 -4.16
CA PHE A 196 -7.93 10.68 -3.15
C PHE A 196 -6.97 9.49 -3.04
N LEU A 197 -6.24 9.14 -4.08
CA LEU A 197 -5.16 8.14 -4.10
C LEU A 197 -3.86 8.81 -4.58
N PRO A 198 -3.12 9.49 -3.70
CA PRO A 198 -1.96 10.32 -4.10
C PRO A 198 -0.65 9.54 -4.22
N HIS A 199 -0.63 8.24 -3.96
CA HIS A 199 0.56 7.40 -4.05
C HIS A 199 0.49 6.39 -5.20
N GLY A 200 1.57 5.66 -5.43
CA GLY A 200 1.60 4.53 -6.37
C GLY A 200 0.85 3.34 -5.82
N ILE A 201 0.40 2.44 -6.70
CA ILE A 201 -0.39 1.26 -6.33
C ILE A 201 0.47 0.16 -5.68
N GLY A 202 1.78 0.36 -5.53
CA GLY A 202 2.68 -0.60 -4.89
C GLY A 202 4.11 -0.58 -5.44
N HIS A 203 4.90 -1.53 -5.01
CA HIS A 203 6.33 -1.63 -5.27
C HIS A 203 6.81 -3.08 -5.25
N LEU A 204 8.01 -3.36 -5.79
CA LEU A 204 8.68 -4.64 -5.58
C LEU A 204 8.95 -4.87 -4.09
N LEU A 205 8.86 -6.12 -3.66
CA LEU A 205 9.06 -6.56 -2.28
C LEU A 205 10.08 -7.70 -2.23
N GLY A 206 10.93 -7.72 -1.22
CA GLY A 206 11.93 -8.76 -1.01
C GLY A 206 12.76 -8.56 0.25
N ILE A 207 14.09 -8.53 0.11
CA ILE A 207 15.02 -8.19 1.21
C ILE A 207 14.80 -6.74 1.69
N GLN A 208 14.45 -5.86 0.78
CA GLN A 208 13.98 -4.52 1.11
C GLN A 208 12.46 -4.45 0.93
N VAL A 209 11.78 -3.68 1.78
CA VAL A 209 10.34 -3.43 1.64
C VAL A 209 10.06 -2.74 0.31
N HIS A 210 10.62 -1.55 0.09
CA HIS A 210 10.68 -0.94 -1.23
C HIS A 210 11.91 -1.50 -1.97
N ASP A 211 11.72 -2.65 -2.63
CA ASP A 211 12.86 -3.33 -3.26
C ASP A 211 13.32 -2.61 -4.53
N VAL A 212 14.59 -2.84 -4.88
CA VAL A 212 15.25 -2.16 -6.00
C VAL A 212 14.81 -2.68 -7.37
N GLY A 213 15.09 -1.92 -8.42
CA GLY A 213 14.87 -2.35 -9.80
C GLY A 213 13.45 -2.21 -10.31
N GLY A 214 12.53 -1.57 -9.55
CA GLY A 214 11.11 -1.43 -9.95
C GLY A 214 10.88 -0.66 -11.25
N HIS A 215 11.81 0.20 -11.66
CA HIS A 215 11.73 0.92 -12.95
C HIS A 215 12.63 0.31 -14.03
N GLN A 216 13.44 -0.71 -13.72
CA GLN A 216 14.35 -1.28 -14.69
C GLN A 216 13.63 -2.14 -15.73
N THR A 217 13.99 -1.97 -17.01
CA THR A 217 13.47 -2.75 -18.15
C THR A 217 14.38 -3.90 -18.54
N ASP A 218 15.67 -3.81 -18.17
CA ASP A 218 16.69 -4.82 -18.52
C ASP A 218 17.87 -4.82 -17.53
N VAL A 219 18.74 -5.82 -17.71
CA VAL A 219 19.96 -6.01 -16.90
C VAL A 219 21.03 -4.93 -17.10
N ALA A 220 20.96 -4.15 -18.18
CA ALA A 220 21.86 -3.02 -18.42
C ALA A 220 21.47 -1.78 -17.60
N GLY A 221 20.27 -1.82 -16.99
CA GLY A 221 19.75 -0.75 -16.14
C GLY A 221 19.01 0.35 -16.89
N ASN A 222 18.51 0.04 -18.10
CA ASN A 222 17.54 0.91 -18.76
C ASN A 222 16.27 0.99 -17.92
N LYS A 223 15.55 2.13 -17.99
CA LYS A 223 14.39 2.39 -17.15
C LYS A 223 13.17 2.79 -17.96
N SER A 224 12.00 2.41 -17.46
CA SER A 224 10.70 2.99 -17.79
C SER A 224 10.28 3.88 -16.63
N GLU A 225 10.35 5.20 -16.85
CA GLU A 225 9.97 6.16 -15.81
C GLU A 225 8.45 6.14 -15.56
N PRO A 226 8.00 6.44 -14.33
CA PRO A 226 6.57 6.52 -14.04
C PRO A 226 5.93 7.69 -14.81
N PRO A 227 4.61 7.61 -15.10
CA PRO A 227 3.91 8.70 -15.77
C PRO A 227 3.95 9.99 -14.95
N GLN A 228 4.01 11.15 -15.63
CA GLN A 228 4.03 12.47 -14.97
C GLN A 228 2.84 12.73 -14.03
N HIS A 229 1.71 12.08 -14.27
CA HIS A 229 0.52 12.21 -13.43
C HIS A 229 0.52 11.26 -12.23
N SER A 230 1.49 10.35 -12.14
CA SER A 230 1.67 9.39 -11.06
C SER A 230 3.15 9.20 -10.73
N PRO A 231 3.88 10.29 -10.38
CA PRO A 231 5.35 10.25 -10.20
C PRO A 231 5.77 9.40 -8.99
N ALA A 232 4.85 9.12 -8.08
CA ALA A 232 5.09 8.30 -6.90
C ALA A 232 5.02 6.79 -7.18
N LEU A 233 4.67 6.36 -8.40
CA LEU A 233 4.62 4.94 -8.76
C LEU A 233 6.04 4.34 -8.74
N ARG A 234 6.25 3.30 -7.92
CA ARG A 234 7.57 2.69 -7.68
C ARG A 234 7.87 1.48 -8.56
N ASN A 235 6.85 0.94 -9.24
CA ASN A 235 6.99 -0.20 -10.14
C ASN A 235 6.38 0.12 -11.51
N THR A 236 7.16 -0.03 -12.57
CA THR A 236 6.74 0.17 -13.97
C THR A 236 7.09 -1.04 -14.83
N ARG A 237 7.46 -2.18 -14.20
CA ARG A 237 7.90 -3.37 -14.91
C ARG A 237 6.75 -4.07 -15.61
N VAL A 238 7.10 -4.79 -16.67
CA VAL A 238 6.27 -5.87 -17.19
C VAL A 238 6.44 -7.06 -16.25
N LEU A 239 5.33 -7.61 -15.79
CA LEU A 239 5.30 -8.69 -14.82
C LEU A 239 5.81 -9.98 -15.41
N ALA A 240 6.60 -10.73 -14.65
CA ALA A 240 7.12 -12.03 -15.03
C ALA A 240 7.07 -12.97 -13.83
N GLU A 241 7.10 -14.26 -14.12
CA GLU A 241 7.06 -15.32 -13.11
C GLU A 241 8.09 -15.08 -11.99
N ASN A 242 7.69 -15.36 -10.76
CA ASN A 242 8.45 -15.18 -9.52
C ASN A 242 8.78 -13.73 -9.13
N MET A 243 8.23 -12.74 -9.80
CA MET A 243 8.21 -11.40 -9.22
C MET A 243 7.26 -11.33 -8.03
N VAL A 244 7.68 -10.63 -6.97
CA VAL A 244 6.85 -10.34 -5.79
C VAL A 244 6.79 -8.83 -5.59
N PHE A 245 5.57 -8.32 -5.35
CA PHE A 245 5.29 -6.91 -5.17
C PHE A 245 4.02 -6.71 -4.33
N THR A 246 3.78 -5.48 -3.90
CA THR A 246 2.54 -5.08 -3.21
C THR A 246 1.48 -4.64 -4.20
N ILE A 247 0.20 -4.78 -3.82
CA ILE A 247 -0.95 -4.10 -4.41
C ILE A 247 -1.69 -3.42 -3.27
N GLU A 248 -1.68 -2.07 -3.27
CA GLU A 248 -2.07 -1.23 -2.13
C GLU A 248 -3.00 -0.08 -2.52
N PRO A 249 -4.20 -0.34 -3.10
CA PRO A 249 -5.14 0.74 -3.34
C PRO A 249 -5.57 1.41 -2.05
N GLY A 250 -5.84 2.71 -2.13
CA GLY A 250 -6.31 3.50 -1.02
C GLY A 250 -7.25 4.63 -1.46
N CYS A 251 -8.00 5.16 -0.50
CA CYS A 251 -8.82 6.35 -0.69
C CYS A 251 -8.73 7.20 0.57
N TYR A 252 -8.24 8.44 0.44
CA TYR A 252 -7.92 9.28 1.58
C TYR A 252 -8.62 10.63 1.49
N PHE A 253 -9.11 11.10 2.63
CA PHE A 253 -9.67 12.44 2.80
C PHE A 253 -8.60 13.35 3.42
N ILE A 254 -7.65 13.80 2.58
CA ILE A 254 -6.50 14.64 3.00
C ILE A 254 -6.86 16.10 2.78
N PRO A 255 -7.10 16.92 3.84
CA PRO A 255 -7.51 18.32 3.67
C PRO A 255 -6.51 19.12 2.82
N LEU A 256 -5.20 18.90 3.00
CA LEU A 256 -4.15 19.59 2.23
C LEU A 256 -4.28 19.39 0.71
N LEU A 257 -4.80 18.25 0.25
CA LEU A 257 -4.99 17.94 -1.17
C LEU A 257 -6.38 18.34 -1.67
N LEU A 258 -7.41 18.22 -0.83
CA LEU A 258 -8.80 18.41 -1.24
C LEU A 258 -9.27 19.86 -1.07
N GLU A 259 -8.97 20.54 0.04
CA GLU A 259 -9.42 21.91 0.29
C GLU A 259 -9.08 22.91 -0.83
N PRO A 260 -7.87 22.87 -1.44
CA PRO A 260 -7.55 23.75 -2.56
C PRO A 260 -8.43 23.54 -3.81
N LEU A 261 -9.19 22.44 -3.87
CA LEU A 261 -10.07 22.15 -5.00
C LEU A 261 -11.41 22.91 -4.91
N ARG A 262 -11.83 23.34 -3.70
CA ARG A 262 -13.08 24.08 -3.51
C ARG A 262 -13.19 25.33 -4.39
N SER A 263 -12.07 25.99 -4.63
CA SER A 263 -12.00 27.18 -5.49
C SER A 263 -11.67 26.90 -6.95
N LYS A 264 -11.48 25.63 -7.34
CA LYS A 264 -11.13 25.24 -8.72
C LYS A 264 -12.37 24.72 -9.46
N SER A 265 -12.38 24.85 -10.79
CA SER A 265 -13.47 24.36 -11.65
C SER A 265 -13.81 22.89 -11.42
N LYS A 266 -12.81 22.05 -11.22
CA LYS A 266 -13.02 20.62 -10.94
C LYS A 266 -13.61 20.32 -9.55
N GLY A 267 -13.61 21.30 -8.64
CA GLY A 267 -14.19 21.15 -7.32
C GLY A 267 -15.72 21.05 -7.33
N VAL A 268 -16.39 21.45 -8.41
CA VAL A 268 -17.84 21.27 -8.59
C VAL A 268 -18.23 19.80 -8.73
N LEU A 269 -17.27 18.93 -9.08
CA LEU A 269 -17.47 17.48 -9.18
C LEU A 269 -17.41 16.78 -7.83
N ILE A 270 -17.10 17.48 -6.73
CA ILE A 270 -16.93 16.92 -5.39
C ILE A 270 -18.14 17.27 -4.53
N ASN A 271 -18.71 16.28 -3.86
CA ASN A 271 -19.74 16.46 -2.84
C ASN A 271 -19.09 16.88 -1.52
N TRP A 272 -18.93 18.18 -1.34
CA TRP A 272 -18.21 18.74 -0.19
C TRP A 272 -18.89 18.46 1.15
N THR A 273 -20.22 18.39 1.18
CA THR A 273 -20.94 18.03 2.42
C THR A 273 -20.52 16.65 2.90
N LEU A 274 -20.41 15.69 1.99
CA LEU A 274 -20.00 14.33 2.32
C LEU A 274 -18.51 14.24 2.62
N VAL A 275 -17.66 14.95 1.87
CA VAL A 275 -16.21 14.98 2.12
C VAL A 275 -15.91 15.58 3.49
N ASP A 276 -16.61 16.64 3.92
CA ASP A 276 -16.44 17.26 5.24
C ASP A 276 -16.77 16.28 6.38
N GLU A 277 -17.79 15.45 6.21
CA GLU A 277 -18.11 14.37 7.15
C GLU A 277 -17.02 13.29 7.18
N LEU A 278 -16.48 12.91 6.01
CA LEU A 278 -15.51 11.84 5.86
C LEU A 278 -14.07 12.21 6.28
N TYR A 279 -13.76 13.51 6.43
CA TYR A 279 -12.46 13.93 7.01
C TYR A 279 -12.20 13.29 8.38
N HIS A 280 -13.24 13.12 9.20
CA HIS A 280 -13.11 12.50 10.52
C HIS A 280 -12.84 10.99 10.47
N CYS A 281 -13.06 10.34 9.32
CA CYS A 281 -12.73 8.93 9.11
C CYS A 281 -11.31 8.74 8.56
N GLY A 282 -10.71 9.81 8.01
CA GLY A 282 -9.33 9.83 7.53
C GLY A 282 -9.15 9.14 6.18
N GLY A 283 -8.75 7.88 6.16
CA GLY A 283 -8.46 7.17 4.92
C GLY A 283 -8.53 5.65 5.05
N ILE A 284 -8.49 5.02 3.89
CA ILE A 284 -8.51 3.56 3.71
C ILE A 284 -7.29 3.17 2.88
N ARG A 285 -6.57 2.12 3.28
CA ARG A 285 -5.61 1.38 2.47
C ARG A 285 -5.80 -0.11 2.74
N ILE A 286 -5.82 -0.89 1.67
CA ILE A 286 -5.80 -2.36 1.71
C ILE A 286 -4.59 -2.78 0.88
N GLU A 287 -3.73 -3.58 1.43
CA GLU A 287 -2.45 -3.96 0.82
C GLU A 287 -2.16 -5.42 1.01
N ASP A 288 -1.91 -6.09 -0.10
CA ASP A 288 -1.50 -7.48 -0.17
C ASP A 288 -0.16 -7.65 -0.87
N ASN A 289 0.55 -8.69 -0.50
CA ASN A 289 1.78 -9.14 -1.16
C ASN A 289 1.45 -10.22 -2.19
N VAL A 290 1.81 -10.00 -3.44
CA VAL A 290 1.41 -10.82 -4.56
C VAL A 290 2.64 -11.34 -5.32
N ARG A 291 2.69 -12.65 -5.58
CA ARG A 291 3.65 -13.32 -6.45
C ARG A 291 3.03 -13.57 -7.81
N VAL A 292 3.78 -13.37 -8.88
CA VAL A 292 3.41 -13.81 -10.22
C VAL A 292 3.76 -15.30 -10.38
N THR A 293 2.79 -16.13 -10.77
CA THR A 293 2.98 -17.54 -11.11
C THR A 293 3.12 -17.71 -12.63
N GLN A 294 3.27 -18.95 -13.11
CA GLN A 294 3.43 -19.24 -14.53
C GLN A 294 2.24 -18.75 -15.37
N ASP A 295 1.02 -18.80 -14.82
CA ASP A 295 -0.23 -18.54 -15.53
C ASP A 295 -1.17 -17.56 -14.82
N GLY A 296 -0.73 -16.98 -13.68
CA GLY A 296 -1.55 -16.07 -12.88
C GLY A 296 -0.78 -15.51 -11.70
N PHE A 297 -1.32 -15.67 -10.51
CA PHE A 297 -0.76 -15.13 -9.26
C PHE A 297 -0.96 -16.07 -8.06
N GLU A 298 -0.18 -15.80 -7.01
CA GLU A 298 -0.36 -16.28 -5.64
C GLU A 298 -0.46 -15.05 -4.73
N ASN A 299 -1.59 -14.86 -4.05
CA ASN A 299 -1.71 -13.84 -3.01
C ASN A 299 -1.16 -14.43 -1.70
N LEU A 300 -0.07 -13.83 -1.19
CA LEU A 300 0.63 -14.32 0.00
C LEU A 300 -0.07 -13.88 1.30
N THR A 301 -1.01 -12.94 1.22
CA THR A 301 -1.61 -12.24 2.38
C THR A 301 -3.08 -12.56 2.60
N GLN A 302 -3.89 -12.59 1.54
CA GLN A 302 -5.37 -12.51 1.58
C GLN A 302 -6.06 -13.51 2.50
N GLN A 303 -5.63 -14.77 2.51
CA GLN A 303 -6.26 -15.82 3.31
C GLN A 303 -5.85 -15.78 4.79
N LEU A 304 -4.93 -14.91 5.14
CA LEU A 304 -4.29 -14.86 6.46
C LEU A 304 -4.89 -13.78 7.36
N VAL A 305 -5.36 -12.65 6.79
CA VAL A 305 -5.76 -11.43 7.53
C VAL A 305 -7.22 -11.06 7.31
#